data_645a45965743a27b17f77720495752b3
#
_entry.id   645a45965743a27b17f77720495752b3
#
_cell.length_a   1.000
_cell.length_b   1.000
_cell.length_c   1.000
_cell.angle_alpha   90.00
_cell.angle_beta   90.00
_cell.angle_gamma   90.00
#
_symmetry.space_group_name_H-M   'P 1'
#
loop_
_entity.id
_entity.type
_entity.pdbx_description
1 polymer ?
#
loop_
_entity_poly.entity_id
_entity_poly.type
_entity_poly.pdbx_seq_one_letter_code
_entity_poly.pdbx_strand_id
1 'polypeptide(L)'
;MSALTLTLVAGTTPITVDVSKPIDISLHITPNEQVNAFFLPRATFVPYRNGSFVASIEEGGPVRCDIITFAPHGNGTHTECIGHVAGQRYRLPQCMTDLVDAAQLITVALTEINGDRVVTRQALEQAWSDSGCTTLVIRTTPNDDTKRLRQWSGTNPPYVQPEAMQLIVDRGVRHLMIDLPSVDREESAGQLPAHWTFWQWPAAPRETCTITEFIYVPDTVVDGTYGMMFNIAGFDGDAAPSRPQLLPIIQ
;
A
#
# COMPACT_ATOMS: atom_id res chain seq x y z
N MET A 1 32.32 2.17 2.20
CA MET A 1 31.56 3.23 1.50
C MET A 1 30.85 4.04 2.58
N SER A 2 30.88 5.37 2.51
CA SER A 2 30.09 6.20 3.43
C SER A 2 28.60 5.94 3.21
N ALA A 3 27.83 5.81 4.29
CA ALA A 3 26.37 5.67 4.21
C ALA A 3 25.77 6.91 3.54
N LEU A 4 24.83 6.72 2.63
CA LEU A 4 24.03 7.82 2.10
C LEU A 4 22.88 8.04 3.08
N THR A 5 22.84 9.20 3.71
CA THR A 5 21.92 9.50 4.80
C THR A 5 20.93 10.59 4.44
N LEU A 6 19.72 10.50 5.03
CA LEU A 6 18.68 11.52 4.95
C LEU A 6 18.18 11.79 6.37
N THR A 7 17.96 13.08 6.70
CA THR A 7 17.33 13.47 7.98
C THR A 7 15.86 13.81 7.72
N LEU A 8 14.98 13.16 8.47
CA LEU A 8 13.53 13.36 8.47
C LEU A 8 13.06 13.80 9.87
N VAL A 9 11.80 14.17 10.01
CA VAL A 9 11.21 14.54 11.31
C VAL A 9 10.05 13.61 11.61
N ALA A 10 10.17 12.82 12.69
CA ALA A 10 9.10 12.00 13.25
C ALA A 10 8.42 12.78 14.38
N GLY A 11 7.22 13.31 14.14
CA GLY A 11 6.58 14.25 15.05
C GLY A 11 7.43 15.51 15.27
N THR A 12 8.08 15.59 16.42
CA THR A 12 9.04 16.68 16.75
C THR A 12 10.49 16.20 16.79
N THR A 13 10.75 14.92 16.54
CA THR A 13 12.06 14.29 16.72
C THR A 13 12.76 14.11 15.38
N PRO A 14 13.95 14.69 15.16
CA PRO A 14 14.76 14.39 13.98
C PRO A 14 15.24 12.94 14.02
N ILE A 15 15.12 12.25 12.90
CA ILE A 15 15.67 10.91 12.68
C ILE A 15 16.61 10.92 11.48
N THR A 16 17.70 10.18 11.54
CA THR A 16 18.61 10.00 10.43
C THR A 16 18.50 8.56 9.90
N VAL A 17 18.26 8.40 8.60
CA VAL A 17 18.04 7.11 7.97
C VAL A 17 19.10 6.80 6.92
N ASP A 18 19.37 5.50 6.71
CA ASP A 18 20.28 4.98 5.69
C ASP A 18 19.50 4.67 4.39
N VAL A 19 19.60 5.56 3.41
CA VAL A 19 18.95 5.36 2.11
C VAL A 19 19.68 4.37 1.20
N SER A 20 20.86 3.88 1.60
CA SER A 20 21.59 2.85 0.85
C SER A 20 21.15 1.42 1.20
N LYS A 21 20.29 1.25 2.21
CA LYS A 21 19.80 -0.05 2.69
C LYS A 21 18.27 -0.10 2.75
N PRO A 22 17.56 0.23 1.65
CA PRO A 22 16.11 0.22 1.67
C PRO A 22 15.57 -1.22 1.82
N ILE A 23 14.50 -1.35 2.60
CA ILE A 23 13.74 -2.58 2.76
C ILE A 23 12.49 -2.47 1.88
N ASP A 24 12.45 -3.20 0.78
CA ASP A 24 11.30 -3.22 -0.13
C ASP A 24 10.15 -4.00 0.53
N ILE A 25 9.01 -3.34 0.67
CA ILE A 25 7.79 -3.91 1.25
C ILE A 25 6.66 -4.01 0.21
N SER A 26 7.00 -3.96 -1.09
CA SER A 26 6.03 -4.07 -2.18
C SER A 26 5.84 -5.49 -2.67
N LEU A 27 4.65 -5.79 -3.18
CA LEU A 27 4.33 -6.95 -3.99
C LEU A 27 4.30 -6.54 -5.46
N HIS A 28 5.22 -7.09 -6.24
CA HIS A 28 5.39 -6.71 -7.64
C HIS A 28 4.24 -7.24 -8.52
N ILE A 29 3.88 -6.47 -9.54
CA ILE A 29 3.01 -6.94 -10.64
C ILE A 29 3.88 -7.81 -11.57
N THR A 30 3.52 -9.07 -11.73
CA THR A 30 4.29 -10.05 -12.51
C THR A 30 3.41 -10.78 -13.52
N PRO A 31 3.98 -11.34 -14.61
CA PRO A 31 3.20 -12.10 -15.60
C PRO A 31 2.76 -13.49 -15.12
N ASN A 32 3.31 -13.96 -14.01
CA ASN A 32 3.15 -15.33 -13.52
C ASN A 32 2.32 -15.36 -12.23
N GLU A 33 2.90 -15.93 -11.18
CA GLU A 33 2.30 -15.93 -9.86
C GLU A 33 2.29 -14.53 -9.28
N GLN A 34 1.11 -14.04 -8.95
CA GLN A 34 0.89 -12.70 -8.41
C GLN A 34 -0.27 -12.70 -7.44
N VAL A 35 -0.27 -11.76 -6.52
CA VAL A 35 -1.43 -11.46 -5.69
C VAL A 35 -2.58 -10.94 -6.57
N ASN A 36 -3.82 -11.26 -6.20
CA ASN A 36 -5.01 -10.78 -6.91
C ASN A 36 -6.19 -10.66 -5.95
N ALA A 37 -7.08 -9.68 -6.19
CA ALA A 37 -8.32 -9.47 -5.46
C ALA A 37 -9.46 -8.93 -6.34
N PHE A 38 -10.67 -8.84 -5.75
CA PHE A 38 -11.87 -8.22 -6.34
C PHE A 38 -12.31 -8.84 -7.67
N PHE A 39 -12.00 -10.12 -7.89
CA PHE A 39 -12.31 -10.79 -9.16
C PHE A 39 -11.78 -10.07 -10.41
N LEU A 40 -10.83 -9.15 -10.22
CA LEU A 40 -10.18 -8.44 -11.31
C LEU A 40 -9.32 -9.39 -12.15
N PRO A 41 -9.18 -9.17 -13.46
CA PRO A 41 -8.30 -9.98 -14.29
C PRO A 41 -6.86 -9.85 -13.78
N ARG A 42 -6.08 -10.94 -13.91
CA ARG A 42 -4.65 -10.91 -13.62
C ARG A 42 -3.91 -10.01 -14.59
N ALA A 43 -2.80 -9.44 -14.16
CA ALA A 43 -1.93 -8.71 -15.06
C ALA A 43 -1.40 -9.61 -16.16
N THR A 44 -1.33 -9.08 -17.36
CA THR A 44 -0.77 -9.77 -18.53
C THR A 44 0.37 -8.99 -19.14
N PHE A 45 1.37 -9.72 -19.64
CA PHE A 45 2.55 -9.19 -20.31
C PHE A 45 2.65 -9.90 -21.66
N VAL A 46 2.38 -9.19 -22.72
CA VAL A 46 2.31 -9.76 -24.08
C VAL A 46 3.29 -9.01 -24.97
N PRO A 47 4.22 -9.71 -25.67
CA PRO A 47 5.14 -9.06 -26.58
C PRO A 47 4.40 -8.21 -27.63
N TYR A 48 4.89 -6.99 -27.83
CA TYR A 48 4.36 -6.13 -28.90
C TYR A 48 4.62 -6.77 -30.25
N ARG A 49 3.61 -6.72 -31.15
CA ARG A 49 3.68 -7.26 -32.52
C ARG A 49 3.16 -6.25 -33.53
N ASN A 50 3.83 -6.16 -34.67
CA ASN A 50 3.37 -5.34 -35.79
C ASN A 50 3.79 -6.02 -37.12
N GLY A 51 2.82 -6.58 -37.84
CA GLY A 51 3.08 -7.42 -39.03
C GLY A 51 3.99 -8.61 -38.68
N SER A 52 5.13 -8.69 -39.32
CA SER A 52 6.17 -9.72 -39.05
C SER A 52 7.09 -9.38 -37.88
N PHE A 53 7.04 -8.17 -37.36
CA PHE A 53 7.86 -7.78 -36.20
C PHE A 53 7.28 -8.34 -34.92
N VAL A 54 8.17 -8.97 -34.10
CA VAL A 54 7.86 -9.42 -32.75
C VAL A 54 8.90 -8.88 -31.78
N ALA A 55 8.45 -8.24 -30.70
CA ALA A 55 9.31 -7.69 -29.65
C ALA A 55 9.55 -8.73 -28.52
N SER A 56 10.09 -9.88 -28.87
CA SER A 56 10.46 -10.96 -27.97
C SER A 56 11.77 -11.59 -28.44
N ILE A 57 12.79 -11.53 -27.59
CA ILE A 57 14.09 -12.19 -27.87
C ILE A 57 13.91 -13.71 -27.98
N GLU A 58 13.06 -14.27 -27.12
CA GLU A 58 12.75 -15.70 -27.06
C GLU A 58 12.10 -16.21 -28.36
N GLU A 59 11.41 -15.33 -29.08
CA GLU A 59 10.76 -15.63 -30.38
C GLU A 59 11.61 -15.17 -31.58
N GLY A 60 12.87 -14.82 -31.36
CA GLY A 60 13.80 -14.41 -32.43
C GLY A 60 13.71 -12.94 -32.83
N GLY A 61 13.00 -12.13 -32.09
CA GLY A 61 12.93 -10.67 -32.27
C GLY A 61 14.21 -9.95 -31.80
N PRO A 62 14.44 -8.71 -32.25
CA PRO A 62 15.66 -7.97 -31.92
C PRO A 62 15.65 -7.30 -30.54
N VAL A 63 14.50 -7.15 -29.90
CA VAL A 63 14.30 -6.47 -28.60
C VAL A 63 13.18 -7.12 -27.82
N ARG A 64 13.13 -6.86 -26.52
CA ARG A 64 11.98 -7.17 -25.69
C ARG A 64 11.16 -5.89 -25.42
N CYS A 65 9.87 -5.92 -25.75
CA CYS A 65 8.92 -4.87 -25.42
C CYS A 65 7.54 -5.47 -25.21
N ASP A 66 7.07 -5.48 -23.97
CA ASP A 66 5.77 -6.04 -23.62
C ASP A 66 4.70 -4.94 -23.53
N ILE A 67 3.51 -5.25 -24.01
CA ILE A 67 2.28 -4.53 -23.64
C ILE A 67 1.81 -5.13 -22.32
N ILE A 68 1.71 -4.27 -21.29
CA ILE A 68 1.29 -4.69 -19.94
C ILE A 68 -0.14 -4.20 -19.71
N THR A 69 -1.03 -5.12 -19.35
CA THR A 69 -2.39 -4.80 -18.93
C THR A 69 -2.57 -5.23 -17.48
N PHE A 70 -3.04 -4.35 -16.63
CA PHE A 70 -3.26 -4.62 -15.21
C PHE A 70 -4.32 -3.68 -14.62
N ALA A 71 -4.84 -4.04 -13.44
CA ALA A 71 -5.71 -3.21 -12.62
C ALA A 71 -4.96 -2.86 -11.32
N PRO A 72 -4.63 -1.56 -11.06
CA PRO A 72 -3.85 -1.18 -9.87
C PRO A 72 -4.42 -1.77 -8.59
N HIS A 73 -5.71 -1.59 -8.34
CA HIS A 73 -6.39 -2.04 -7.12
C HIS A 73 -6.39 -3.56 -6.88
N GLY A 74 -6.02 -4.38 -7.85
CA GLY A 74 -6.14 -5.84 -7.70
C GLY A 74 -4.89 -6.65 -7.96
N ASN A 75 -3.82 -6.08 -8.51
CA ASN A 75 -2.72 -6.90 -9.04
C ASN A 75 -1.37 -6.74 -8.32
N GLY A 76 -1.30 -5.96 -7.26
CA GLY A 76 -0.05 -5.77 -6.51
C GLY A 76 -0.09 -4.52 -5.64
N THR A 77 1.05 -4.18 -5.05
CA THR A 77 1.13 -2.97 -4.23
C THR A 77 0.82 -1.74 -5.05
N HIS A 78 -0.15 -0.98 -4.59
CA HIS A 78 -0.58 0.25 -5.21
C HIS A 78 -0.87 1.31 -4.14
N THR A 79 -0.76 2.55 -4.54
CA THR A 79 -1.16 3.71 -3.73
C THR A 79 -2.33 4.39 -4.41
N GLU A 80 -3.32 4.77 -3.62
CA GLU A 80 -4.54 5.42 -4.08
C GLU A 80 -4.83 6.69 -3.31
N CYS A 81 -5.62 7.56 -3.91
CA CYS A 81 -6.07 8.82 -3.33
C CYS A 81 -7.59 8.87 -3.19
N ILE A 82 -8.09 9.95 -2.61
CA ILE A 82 -9.54 10.21 -2.46
C ILE A 82 -10.35 10.08 -3.77
N GLY A 83 -9.68 10.14 -4.94
CA GLY A 83 -10.30 9.89 -6.25
C GLY A 83 -11.03 8.56 -6.33
N HIS A 84 -10.58 7.55 -5.58
CA HIS A 84 -11.21 6.24 -5.51
C HIS A 84 -12.68 6.29 -5.06
N VAL A 85 -13.02 7.17 -4.15
CA VAL A 85 -14.40 7.33 -3.63
C VAL A 85 -15.11 8.61 -4.11
N ALA A 86 -14.34 9.62 -4.56
CA ALA A 86 -14.86 10.94 -4.92
C ALA A 86 -14.87 11.20 -6.44
N GLY A 87 -14.30 10.28 -7.24
CA GLY A 87 -14.28 10.34 -8.70
C GLY A 87 -13.15 11.17 -9.29
N GLN A 88 -13.16 11.30 -10.61
CA GLN A 88 -12.06 11.76 -11.46
C GLN A 88 -11.54 13.20 -11.21
N ARG A 89 -12.18 13.99 -10.38
CA ARG A 89 -11.72 15.34 -10.03
C ARG A 89 -10.45 15.31 -9.16
N TYR A 90 -10.18 14.19 -8.50
CA TYR A 90 -8.99 13.97 -7.68
C TYR A 90 -8.12 12.90 -8.32
N ARG A 91 -6.86 13.21 -8.52
CA ARG A 91 -5.89 12.32 -9.17
C ARG A 91 -4.67 12.16 -8.30
N LEU A 92 -4.13 10.97 -8.25
CA LEU A 92 -3.03 10.62 -7.36
C LEU A 92 -1.82 11.56 -7.47
N PRO A 93 -1.35 11.99 -8.66
CA PRO A 93 -0.22 12.93 -8.77
C PRO A 93 -0.49 14.31 -8.16
N GLN A 94 -1.74 14.68 -7.97
CA GLN A 94 -2.15 15.94 -7.34
C GLN A 94 -2.33 15.79 -5.83
N CYS A 95 -2.79 14.62 -5.38
CA CYS A 95 -3.05 14.33 -3.98
C CYS A 95 -1.77 13.94 -3.23
N MET A 96 -0.85 13.24 -3.90
CA MET A 96 0.39 12.74 -3.31
C MET A 96 1.58 13.56 -3.80
N THR A 97 2.05 14.47 -2.97
CA THR A 97 3.19 15.35 -3.27
C THR A 97 4.46 14.96 -2.51
N ASP A 98 4.34 14.13 -1.49
CA ASP A 98 5.47 13.72 -0.66
C ASP A 98 6.24 12.58 -1.35
N LEU A 99 7.57 12.70 -1.41
CA LEU A 99 8.46 11.66 -1.93
C LEU A 99 8.98 10.75 -0.83
N VAL A 100 9.17 11.32 0.34
CA VAL A 100 9.70 10.67 1.55
C VAL A 100 8.99 11.22 2.78
N ASP A 101 8.87 10.40 3.82
CA ASP A 101 8.30 10.79 5.11
C ASP A 101 8.92 9.96 6.25
N ALA A 102 8.66 10.35 7.50
CA ALA A 102 8.91 9.49 8.65
C ALA A 102 7.70 8.56 8.86
N ALA A 103 7.95 7.26 8.98
CA ALA A 103 6.93 6.24 9.11
C ALA A 103 7.04 5.45 10.41
N GLN A 104 5.90 5.03 10.94
CA GLN A 104 5.84 4.06 12.02
C GLN A 104 5.30 2.73 11.53
N LEU A 105 6.08 1.66 11.69
CA LEU A 105 5.67 0.29 11.49
C LEU A 105 5.11 -0.29 12.78
N ILE A 106 3.93 -0.89 12.70
CA ILE A 106 3.29 -1.63 13.79
C ILE A 106 2.79 -2.98 13.31
N THR A 107 2.77 -3.96 14.21
CA THR A 107 2.17 -5.28 13.98
C THR A 107 0.87 -5.40 14.75
N VAL A 108 -0.23 -5.65 14.04
CA VAL A 108 -1.58 -5.72 14.61
C VAL A 108 -2.15 -7.13 14.46
N ALA A 109 -2.57 -7.72 15.57
CA ALA A 109 -3.29 -8.98 15.53
C ALA A 109 -4.72 -8.78 15.04
N LEU A 110 -5.13 -9.60 14.05
CA LEU A 110 -6.51 -9.61 13.58
C LEU A 110 -7.44 -10.19 14.65
N THR A 111 -8.59 -9.57 14.83
CA THR A 111 -9.65 -10.03 15.73
C THR A 111 -10.74 -10.72 14.91
N GLU A 112 -11.20 -11.88 15.37
CA GLU A 112 -12.34 -12.55 14.74
C GLU A 112 -13.65 -12.04 15.34
N ILE A 113 -14.54 -11.53 14.50
CA ILE A 113 -15.85 -11.01 14.86
C ILE A 113 -16.88 -11.51 13.85
N ASN A 114 -17.83 -12.33 14.30
CA ASN A 114 -18.93 -12.87 13.48
C ASN A 114 -18.46 -13.58 12.19
N GLY A 115 -17.30 -14.23 12.24
CA GLY A 115 -16.70 -14.92 11.09
C GLY A 115 -15.82 -14.05 10.19
N ASP A 116 -15.73 -12.74 10.45
CA ASP A 116 -14.80 -11.84 9.80
C ASP A 116 -13.53 -11.67 10.62
N ARG A 117 -12.40 -11.46 9.96
CA ARG A 117 -11.12 -11.08 10.58
C ARG A 117 -10.90 -9.60 10.36
N VAL A 118 -10.75 -8.84 11.43
CA VAL A 118 -10.75 -7.39 11.36
C VAL A 118 -9.63 -6.75 12.18
N VAL A 119 -9.14 -5.61 11.71
CA VAL A 119 -8.35 -4.69 12.51
C VAL A 119 -9.32 -3.86 13.33
N THR A 120 -9.34 -4.08 14.65
CA THR A 120 -10.21 -3.34 15.57
C THR A 120 -9.50 -2.14 16.16
N ARG A 121 -10.27 -1.15 16.64
CA ARG A 121 -9.75 -0.01 17.40
C ARG A 121 -8.91 -0.47 18.59
N GLN A 122 -9.40 -1.46 19.36
CA GLN A 122 -8.69 -1.99 20.52
C GLN A 122 -7.35 -2.62 20.14
N ALA A 123 -7.28 -3.39 19.05
CA ALA A 123 -6.04 -3.99 18.58
C ALA A 123 -5.02 -2.93 18.16
N LEU A 124 -5.48 -1.86 17.50
CA LEU A 124 -4.61 -0.72 17.16
C LEU A 124 -4.09 0.00 18.42
N GLU A 125 -4.97 0.29 19.38
CA GLU A 125 -4.56 0.97 20.62
C GLU A 125 -3.52 0.16 21.42
N GLN A 126 -3.60 -1.16 21.37
CA GLN A 126 -2.62 -2.05 22.01
C GLN A 126 -1.28 -2.10 21.28
N ALA A 127 -1.29 -2.06 19.96
CA ALA A 127 -0.09 -2.20 19.13
C ALA A 127 0.62 -0.87 18.87
N TRP A 128 -0.07 0.24 18.99
CA TRP A 128 0.40 1.53 18.49
C TRP A 128 0.65 2.56 19.60
N SER A 129 1.95 2.71 19.95
CA SER A 129 2.42 3.89 20.68
C SER A 129 2.70 4.99 19.66
N ASP A 130 1.93 6.08 19.71
CA ASP A 130 2.04 7.18 18.76
C ASP A 130 3.43 7.85 18.81
N SER A 131 4.12 7.82 17.67
CA SER A 131 5.43 8.45 17.48
C SER A 131 5.35 9.85 16.86
N GLY A 132 4.14 10.31 16.53
CA GLY A 132 3.92 11.54 15.78
C GLY A 132 4.25 11.43 14.29
N CYS A 133 4.51 10.23 13.74
CA CYS A 133 4.68 10.01 12.32
C CYS A 133 3.35 10.19 11.58
N THR A 134 3.40 10.83 10.41
CA THR A 134 2.22 10.99 9.54
C THR A 134 2.04 9.84 8.56
N THR A 135 3.02 8.95 8.43
CA THR A 135 2.92 7.69 7.71
C THR A 135 2.81 6.52 8.69
N LEU A 136 1.75 5.72 8.57
CA LEU A 136 1.52 4.50 9.35
C LEU A 136 1.60 3.27 8.45
N VAL A 137 2.44 2.31 8.84
CA VAL A 137 2.58 1.02 8.17
C VAL A 137 2.03 -0.07 9.08
N ILE A 138 0.99 -0.76 8.64
CA ILE A 138 0.34 -1.83 9.40
C ILE A 138 0.69 -3.19 8.77
N ARG A 139 1.38 -4.02 9.56
CA ARG A 139 1.52 -5.44 9.31
C ARG A 139 0.49 -6.18 10.14
N THR A 140 -0.36 -7.00 9.50
CA THR A 140 -1.36 -7.80 10.21
C THR A 140 -0.85 -9.21 10.48
N THR A 141 -1.25 -9.82 11.61
CA THR A 141 -0.94 -11.21 11.90
C THR A 141 -2.18 -12.10 11.88
N PRO A 142 -2.06 -13.36 11.38
CA PRO A 142 -0.84 -14.05 10.94
C PRO A 142 -0.24 -13.44 9.66
N ASN A 143 1.11 -13.41 9.59
CA ASN A 143 1.85 -12.79 8.49
C ASN A 143 2.72 -13.83 7.77
N ASP A 144 2.09 -14.83 7.19
CA ASP A 144 2.80 -15.88 6.45
C ASP A 144 3.12 -15.46 5.00
N ASP A 145 4.16 -16.09 4.43
CA ASP A 145 4.64 -15.80 3.07
C ASP A 145 3.58 -16.01 1.98
N THR A 146 2.50 -16.75 2.27
CA THR A 146 1.41 -16.95 1.29
C THR A 146 0.70 -15.66 0.94
N LYS A 147 0.74 -14.63 1.79
CA LYS A 147 0.20 -13.28 1.48
C LYS A 147 0.77 -12.73 0.19
N ARG A 148 2.00 -13.07 -0.17
CA ARG A 148 2.70 -12.53 -1.34
C ARG A 148 2.11 -12.98 -2.67
N LEU A 149 1.39 -14.11 -2.68
CA LEU A 149 0.84 -14.72 -3.91
C LEU A 149 -0.64 -15.07 -3.76
N ARG A 150 -1.26 -14.66 -2.65
CA ARG A 150 -2.61 -15.07 -2.30
C ARG A 150 -3.63 -14.55 -3.29
N GLN A 151 -4.54 -15.44 -3.68
CA GLN A 151 -5.73 -15.07 -4.42
C GLN A 151 -6.82 -14.75 -3.40
N TRP A 152 -7.10 -13.47 -3.23
CA TRP A 152 -7.96 -13.00 -2.14
C TRP A 152 -9.45 -13.06 -2.47
N SER A 153 -9.81 -12.99 -3.77
CA SER A 153 -11.20 -12.95 -4.22
C SER A 153 -12.04 -14.11 -3.66
N GLY A 154 -13.16 -13.80 -3.04
CA GLY A 154 -14.08 -14.77 -2.47
C GLY A 154 -13.57 -15.52 -1.22
N THR A 155 -12.45 -15.08 -0.61
CA THR A 155 -11.88 -15.73 0.59
C THR A 155 -12.25 -15.04 1.91
N ASN A 156 -13.14 -14.07 1.86
CA ASN A 156 -13.44 -13.17 2.98
C ASN A 156 -12.18 -12.52 3.57
N PRO A 157 -11.49 -11.66 2.78
CA PRO A 157 -10.27 -11.00 3.22
C PRO A 157 -10.48 -10.18 4.50
N PRO A 158 -9.46 -10.07 5.36
CA PRO A 158 -9.52 -9.15 6.49
C PRO A 158 -9.66 -7.69 6.04
N TYR A 159 -10.21 -6.85 6.93
CA TYR A 159 -10.40 -5.43 6.69
C TYR A 159 -10.25 -4.59 7.97
N VAL A 160 -10.34 -3.27 7.86
CA VAL A 160 -10.25 -2.33 8.99
C VAL A 160 -11.65 -1.88 9.39
N GLN A 161 -12.00 -1.97 10.67
CA GLN A 161 -13.28 -1.43 11.15
C GLN A 161 -13.28 0.12 11.06
N PRO A 162 -14.46 0.74 10.80
CA PRO A 162 -14.58 2.21 10.73
C PRO A 162 -14.07 2.92 11.99
N GLU A 163 -14.31 2.35 13.18
CA GLU A 163 -13.85 2.91 14.46
C GLU A 163 -12.32 2.83 14.61
N ALA A 164 -11.69 1.80 14.02
CA ALA A 164 -10.24 1.67 13.94
C ALA A 164 -9.67 2.70 12.95
N MET A 165 -10.33 2.88 11.81
CA MET A 165 -9.96 3.89 10.83
C MET A 165 -10.12 5.31 11.40
N GLN A 166 -11.16 5.57 12.19
CA GLN A 166 -11.33 6.86 12.87
C GLN A 166 -10.16 7.16 13.83
N LEU A 167 -9.65 6.17 14.56
CA LEU A 167 -8.46 6.34 15.40
C LEU A 167 -7.22 6.73 14.56
N ILE A 168 -7.05 6.11 13.39
CA ILE A 168 -5.96 6.45 12.46
C ILE A 168 -6.06 7.92 12.02
N VAL A 169 -7.27 8.37 11.69
CA VAL A 169 -7.55 9.76 11.31
C VAL A 169 -7.31 10.72 12.48
N ASP A 170 -7.81 10.39 13.67
CA ASP A 170 -7.69 11.23 14.89
C ASP A 170 -6.21 11.43 15.29
N ARG A 171 -5.33 10.47 14.99
CA ARG A 171 -3.88 10.57 15.22
C ARG A 171 -3.12 11.26 14.08
N GLY A 172 -3.81 11.83 13.11
CA GLY A 172 -3.23 12.66 12.05
C GLY A 172 -2.47 11.91 10.96
N VAL A 173 -2.69 10.59 10.81
CA VAL A 173 -2.07 9.80 9.74
C VAL A 173 -2.50 10.35 8.38
N ARG A 174 -1.54 10.69 7.53
CA ARG A 174 -1.74 11.15 6.15
C ARG A 174 -1.58 10.02 5.14
N HIS A 175 -0.61 9.13 5.37
CA HIS A 175 -0.30 8.01 4.49
C HIS A 175 -0.45 6.71 5.25
N LEU A 176 -1.50 5.96 4.96
CA LEU A 176 -1.75 4.64 5.52
C LEU A 176 -1.22 3.58 4.56
N MET A 177 -0.45 2.61 5.08
CA MET A 177 0.00 1.43 4.33
C MET A 177 -0.41 0.17 5.05
N ILE A 178 -0.98 -0.81 4.34
CA ILE A 178 -1.49 -2.04 4.94
C ILE A 178 -1.25 -3.26 4.05
N ASP A 179 -1.01 -4.40 4.67
CA ASP A 179 -0.75 -5.68 4.01
C ASP A 179 -2.03 -6.47 3.67
N LEU A 180 -3.14 -5.77 3.52
CA LEU A 180 -4.44 -6.32 3.13
C LEU A 180 -4.78 -5.89 1.69
N PRO A 181 -5.71 -6.62 1.02
CA PRO A 181 -6.17 -6.25 -0.33
C PRO A 181 -7.01 -4.98 -0.33
N SER A 182 -7.67 -4.66 0.78
CA SER A 182 -8.40 -3.41 0.99
C SER A 182 -8.51 -3.08 2.47
N VAL A 183 -8.72 -1.80 2.77
CA VAL A 183 -9.14 -1.36 4.11
C VAL A 183 -10.61 -1.65 4.37
N ASP A 184 -11.43 -1.91 3.35
CA ASP A 184 -12.84 -2.28 3.47
C ASP A 184 -13.08 -3.77 3.14
N ARG A 185 -14.25 -4.25 3.53
CA ARG A 185 -14.71 -5.61 3.23
C ARG A 185 -14.93 -5.81 1.73
N GLU A 186 -14.52 -6.95 1.17
CA GLU A 186 -14.68 -7.26 -0.24
C GLU A 186 -16.16 -7.21 -0.67
N GLU A 187 -17.06 -7.80 0.10
CA GLU A 187 -18.50 -7.76 -0.15
C GLU A 187 -19.18 -6.71 0.72
N SER A 188 -19.13 -5.46 0.29
CA SER A 188 -19.67 -4.29 1.01
C SER A 188 -20.91 -3.66 0.34
N ALA A 189 -21.44 -4.26 -0.72
CA ALA A 189 -22.51 -3.69 -1.55
C ALA A 189 -22.18 -2.27 -2.06
N GLY A 190 -20.90 -2.00 -2.33
CA GLY A 190 -20.42 -0.68 -2.78
C GLY A 190 -20.31 0.36 -1.67
N GLN A 191 -20.52 -0.03 -0.42
CA GLN A 191 -20.23 0.83 0.74
C GLN A 191 -18.77 0.65 1.10
N LEU A 192 -18.04 1.76 1.25
CA LEU A 192 -16.61 1.78 1.58
C LEU A 192 -16.39 2.59 2.86
N PRO A 193 -16.92 2.14 4.02
CA PRO A 193 -16.96 2.94 5.24
C PRO A 193 -15.56 3.27 5.79
N ALA A 194 -14.57 2.41 5.66
CA ALA A 194 -13.21 2.69 6.10
C ALA A 194 -12.54 3.73 5.18
N HIS A 195 -12.69 3.61 3.85
CA HIS A 195 -12.21 4.63 2.91
C HIS A 195 -12.88 5.99 3.15
N TRP A 196 -14.21 6.00 3.30
CA TRP A 196 -14.93 7.25 3.56
C TRP A 196 -14.49 7.89 4.88
N THR A 197 -14.30 7.10 5.91
CA THR A 197 -13.76 7.58 7.20
C THR A 197 -12.37 8.13 7.03
N PHE A 198 -11.47 7.42 6.35
CA PHE A 198 -10.07 7.85 6.16
C PHE A 198 -9.99 9.18 5.41
N TRP A 199 -10.75 9.35 4.33
CA TRP A 199 -10.77 10.60 3.58
C TRP A 199 -11.79 11.62 4.08
N GLN A 200 -12.57 11.31 5.12
CA GLN A 200 -13.65 12.16 5.66
C GLN A 200 -14.64 12.63 4.58
N TRP A 201 -14.86 11.75 3.61
CA TRP A 201 -15.73 12.02 2.47
C TRP A 201 -17.22 11.86 2.82
N PRO A 202 -18.12 12.76 2.33
CA PRO A 202 -17.84 13.99 1.56
C PRO A 202 -17.72 15.26 2.42
N ALA A 203 -17.79 15.17 3.75
CA ALA A 203 -18.02 16.32 4.64
C ALA A 203 -16.79 17.25 4.78
N ALA A 204 -15.58 16.68 4.92
CA ALA A 204 -14.34 17.42 5.11
C ALA A 204 -13.17 16.71 4.41
N PRO A 205 -13.12 16.72 3.07
CA PRO A 205 -12.18 15.88 2.30
C PRO A 205 -10.72 16.10 2.66
N ARG A 206 -10.02 15.00 3.00
CA ARG A 206 -8.59 14.96 3.28
C ARG A 206 -7.84 14.67 1.97
N GLU A 207 -7.75 15.67 1.11
CA GLU A 207 -7.34 15.53 -0.29
C GLU A 207 -5.90 15.08 -0.49
N THR A 208 -5.00 15.36 0.47
CA THR A 208 -3.57 14.99 0.42
C THR A 208 -3.24 13.71 1.18
N CYS A 209 -4.26 12.94 1.55
CA CYS A 209 -4.08 11.67 2.24
C CYS A 209 -4.21 10.50 1.27
N THR A 210 -3.38 9.46 1.47
CA THR A 210 -3.32 8.28 0.59
C THR A 210 -3.40 6.98 1.38
N ILE A 211 -3.92 5.93 0.73
CA ILE A 211 -3.87 4.56 1.22
C ILE A 211 -2.96 3.78 0.27
N THR A 212 -2.08 2.94 0.82
CA THR A 212 -1.30 1.96 0.06
C THR A 212 -1.67 0.57 0.53
N GLU A 213 -2.13 -0.26 -0.38
CA GLU A 213 -2.60 -1.60 -0.11
C GLU A 213 -1.68 -2.66 -0.71
N PHE A 214 -1.85 -3.93 -0.30
CA PHE A 214 -1.00 -5.02 -0.76
C PHE A 214 0.50 -4.82 -0.47
N ILE A 215 0.87 -4.21 0.65
CA ILE A 215 2.27 -4.29 1.08
C ILE A 215 2.55 -5.67 1.70
N TYR A 216 3.83 -6.01 1.82
CA TYR A 216 4.27 -7.15 2.60
C TYR A 216 5.53 -6.79 3.39
N VAL A 217 5.40 -6.73 4.71
CA VAL A 217 6.54 -6.48 5.60
C VAL A 217 7.02 -7.81 6.18
N PRO A 218 8.24 -8.29 5.87
CA PRO A 218 8.77 -9.53 6.46
C PRO A 218 8.83 -9.49 7.98
N ASP A 219 8.65 -10.63 8.65
CA ASP A 219 8.68 -10.73 10.12
C ASP A 219 10.05 -10.38 10.72
N THR A 220 11.11 -10.42 9.91
CA THR A 220 12.45 -9.99 10.30
C THR A 220 12.58 -8.48 10.48
N VAL A 221 11.63 -7.70 9.97
CA VAL A 221 11.58 -6.24 10.15
C VAL A 221 10.88 -5.93 11.46
N VAL A 222 11.60 -5.31 12.38
CA VAL A 222 11.10 -5.02 13.74
C VAL A 222 10.16 -3.81 13.71
N ASP A 223 9.08 -3.84 14.51
CA ASP A 223 8.23 -2.67 14.70
C ASP A 223 9.02 -1.47 15.22
N GLY A 224 8.69 -0.27 14.76
CA GLY A 224 9.39 0.95 15.14
C GLY A 224 9.31 2.06 14.12
N THR A 225 10.16 3.05 14.27
CA THR A 225 10.25 4.23 13.39
C THR A 225 11.25 3.98 12.26
N TYR A 226 10.88 4.40 11.06
CA TYR A 226 11.67 4.29 9.82
C TYR A 226 11.53 5.57 9.01
N GLY A 227 12.40 5.78 8.03
CA GLY A 227 12.02 6.60 6.88
C GLY A 227 11.16 5.78 5.92
N MET A 228 10.32 6.45 5.16
CA MET A 228 9.52 5.88 4.08
C MET A 228 9.88 6.56 2.76
N MET A 229 10.16 5.76 1.73
CA MET A 229 10.26 6.21 0.35
C MET A 229 9.08 5.61 -0.42
N PHE A 230 8.22 6.44 -1.02
CA PHE A 230 6.96 5.99 -1.59
C PHE A 230 7.10 5.34 -2.97
N ASN A 231 7.93 5.88 -3.87
CA ASN A 231 8.20 5.36 -5.23
C ASN A 231 6.92 5.01 -6.00
N ILE A 232 6.07 6.01 -6.22
CA ILE A 232 4.78 5.85 -6.90
C ILE A 232 4.96 6.12 -8.40
N ALA A 233 4.38 5.26 -9.24
CA ALA A 233 4.38 5.47 -10.68
C ALA A 233 3.49 6.67 -11.08
N GLY A 234 3.92 7.45 -12.07
CA GLY A 234 3.22 8.66 -12.52
C GLY A 234 2.00 8.37 -13.41
N PHE A 235 0.96 7.75 -12.84
CA PHE A 235 -0.32 7.53 -13.51
C PHE A 235 -1.31 8.64 -13.16
N ASP A 236 -1.96 9.21 -14.17
CA ASP A 236 -2.98 10.27 -14.01
C ASP A 236 -4.37 9.64 -13.74
N GLY A 237 -4.47 8.88 -12.65
CA GLY A 237 -5.66 8.17 -12.17
C GLY A 237 -5.83 8.35 -10.66
N ASP A 238 -6.77 7.62 -10.10
CA ASP A 238 -7.02 7.56 -8.65
C ASP A 238 -6.00 6.67 -7.92
N ALA A 239 -5.40 5.72 -8.63
CA ALA A 239 -4.40 4.80 -8.10
C ALA A 239 -3.26 4.53 -9.10
N ALA A 240 -2.10 4.14 -8.56
CA ALA A 240 -0.94 3.74 -9.34
C ALA A 240 -0.15 2.62 -8.64
N PRO A 241 0.55 1.75 -9.39
CA PRO A 241 1.54 0.88 -8.81
C PRO A 241 2.56 1.67 -8.00
N SER A 242 2.92 1.14 -6.84
CA SER A 242 3.91 1.76 -5.96
C SER A 242 4.90 0.73 -5.43
N ARG A 243 6.08 1.21 -5.05
CA ARG A 243 7.16 0.40 -4.50
C ARG A 243 7.67 0.99 -3.19
N PRO A 244 6.83 1.02 -2.13
CA PRO A 244 7.23 1.58 -0.85
C PRO A 244 8.42 0.85 -0.26
N GLN A 245 9.35 1.62 0.31
CA GLN A 245 10.57 1.11 0.92
C GLN A 245 10.78 1.75 2.29
N LEU A 246 10.98 0.93 3.31
CA LEU A 246 11.40 1.37 4.63
C LEU A 246 12.90 1.65 4.63
N LEU A 247 13.29 2.78 5.21
CA LEU A 247 14.68 3.21 5.37
C LEU A 247 15.07 3.06 6.84
N PRO A 248 16.03 2.18 7.18
CA PRO A 248 16.44 1.96 8.56
C PRO A 248 17.04 3.24 9.20
N ILE A 249 16.74 3.47 10.48
CA ILE A 249 17.39 4.53 11.26
C ILE A 249 18.86 4.16 11.49
N ILE A 250 19.73 5.14 11.35
CA ILE A 250 21.14 5.07 11.75
C ILE A 250 21.23 5.46 13.22
N GLN A 251 21.74 4.53 14.01
CA GLN A 251 22.06 4.75 15.43
C GLN A 251 23.36 5.54 15.59
#